data_97fbf4a815a96403a339e75e0fbf9c02
#
_entry.id   97fbf4a815a96403a339e75e0fbf9c02
#
_cell.length_a   1.000
_cell.length_b   1.000
_cell.length_c   1.000
_cell.angle_alpha   90.00
_cell.angle_beta   90.00
_cell.angle_gamma   90.00
#
_symmetry.space_group_name_H-M   'P 1'
#
loop_
_entity.id
_entity.type
_entity.pdbx_description
1 polymer ?
#
loop_
_entity_poly.entity_id
_entity_poly.type
_entity_poly.pdbx_seq_one_letter_code
_entity_poly.pdbx_strand_id
1 'polypeptide(L)'
;MFKKNLVILVGIMALLLAGGSQALAGKKIINGIDANFPPFAFIDQKGVPSGFDVEAMNWIAKEMGYEVEHKPFDWDGIITSLLTKKIDMVASGMSITAERLEKVSFTNPYWKIKQVMVVKKDSTLTLDDLLKGKKMVGVQQGTSEAKWLKEAAEKNGWNLELRYYESSPLAVEDILNGRIAAAAMDDAPAKDAADKKDVKILGTFGMESEDFGYAVRKEDTQLLKDMNEGLKRLMASDYWKELVKKYDLK
;
A
#
# COMPACT_ATOMS: atom_id res chain seq x y z
N MET A 1 -8.82 -63.94 -39.71
CA MET A 1 -7.95 -62.75 -39.90
C MET A 1 -8.60 -61.47 -39.43
N PHE A 2 -9.65 -61.47 -38.57
CA PHE A 2 -10.46 -60.29 -38.19
C PHE A 2 -10.36 -59.93 -36.69
N LYS A 3 -9.57 -60.61 -35.87
CA LYS A 3 -9.47 -60.36 -34.42
C LYS A 3 -8.22 -59.56 -33.94
N LYS A 4 -7.25 -59.31 -34.82
CA LYS A 4 -6.02 -58.58 -34.43
C LYS A 4 -6.11 -57.05 -34.65
N ASN A 5 -7.03 -56.58 -35.50
CA ASN A 5 -7.10 -55.13 -35.79
C ASN A 5 -8.00 -54.35 -34.85
N LEU A 6 -8.80 -55.01 -34.01
CA LEU A 6 -9.70 -54.34 -33.08
C LEU A 6 -9.03 -53.86 -31.78
N VAL A 7 -7.94 -54.53 -31.40
CA VAL A 7 -7.21 -54.21 -30.16
C VAL A 7 -6.30 -52.97 -30.31
N ILE A 8 -5.88 -52.68 -31.56
CA ILE A 8 -4.99 -51.53 -31.83
C ILE A 8 -5.78 -50.21 -31.88
N LEU A 9 -7.06 -50.24 -32.28
CA LEU A 9 -7.88 -49.00 -32.35
C LEU A 9 -8.33 -48.53 -30.98
N VAL A 10 -8.51 -49.42 -30.00
CA VAL A 10 -8.92 -49.04 -28.63
C VAL A 10 -7.73 -48.46 -27.83
N GLY A 11 -6.49 -48.90 -28.14
CA GLY A 11 -5.28 -48.39 -27.49
C GLY A 11 -4.91 -46.93 -27.85
N ILE A 12 -5.25 -46.49 -29.07
CA ILE A 12 -4.96 -45.13 -29.56
C ILE A 12 -5.99 -44.11 -29.05
N MET A 13 -7.22 -44.53 -28.81
CA MET A 13 -8.25 -43.61 -28.28
C MET A 13 -8.14 -43.36 -26.77
N ALA A 14 -7.45 -44.22 -26.03
CA ALA A 14 -7.18 -44.01 -24.59
C ALA A 14 -5.97 -43.09 -24.31
N LEU A 15 -5.08 -42.86 -25.28
CA LEU A 15 -3.94 -41.96 -25.14
C LEU A 15 -4.29 -40.48 -25.43
N LEU A 16 -5.43 -40.19 -26.02
CA LEU A 16 -5.86 -38.80 -26.33
C LEU A 16 -6.66 -38.14 -25.20
N LEU A 17 -7.02 -38.86 -24.14
CA LEU A 17 -7.72 -38.31 -22.96
C LEU A 17 -6.79 -37.99 -21.80
N ALA A 18 -5.49 -38.25 -21.93
CA ALA A 18 -4.46 -37.83 -20.99
C ALA A 18 -3.82 -36.46 -21.38
N GLY A 19 -4.53 -35.66 -22.17
CA GLY A 19 -4.25 -34.24 -22.38
C GLY A 19 -4.47 -33.51 -21.05
N GLY A 20 -3.43 -33.53 -20.22
CA GLY A 20 -3.42 -33.03 -18.89
C GLY A 20 -3.99 -31.64 -18.83
N SER A 21 -4.89 -31.44 -17.92
CA SER A 21 -5.07 -30.14 -17.27
C SER A 21 -3.69 -29.75 -16.72
N GLN A 22 -2.84 -29.15 -17.56
CA GLN A 22 -1.81 -28.28 -17.03
C GLN A 22 -2.62 -27.21 -16.30
N ALA A 23 -2.75 -27.36 -14.98
CA ALA A 23 -3.09 -26.25 -14.13
C ALA A 23 -2.12 -25.15 -14.57
N LEU A 24 -2.66 -24.10 -15.20
CA LEU A 24 -1.91 -22.87 -15.44
C LEU A 24 -1.51 -22.40 -14.04
N ALA A 25 -0.33 -22.82 -13.57
CA ALA A 25 0.27 -22.21 -12.41
C ALA A 25 0.36 -20.73 -12.74
N GLY A 26 -0.40 -19.92 -12.02
CA GLY A 26 -0.46 -18.48 -12.24
C GLY A 26 0.96 -17.92 -12.16
N LYS A 27 1.26 -16.93 -12.98
CA LYS A 27 2.55 -16.24 -12.90
C LYS A 27 2.71 -15.66 -11.50
N LYS A 28 3.69 -16.11 -10.75
CA LYS A 28 3.95 -15.62 -9.38
C LYS A 28 4.47 -14.20 -9.41
N ILE A 29 3.91 -13.33 -8.57
CA ILE A 29 4.37 -11.96 -8.34
C ILE A 29 4.57 -11.73 -6.84
N ILE A 30 5.56 -10.92 -6.49
CA ILE A 30 5.85 -10.52 -5.12
C ILE A 30 5.43 -9.08 -4.94
N ASN A 31 4.42 -8.86 -4.08
CA ASN A 31 3.99 -7.54 -3.65
C ASN A 31 4.73 -7.14 -2.37
N GLY A 32 5.56 -6.09 -2.45
CA GLY A 32 6.15 -5.47 -1.26
C GLY A 32 5.12 -4.60 -0.55
N ILE A 33 5.03 -4.74 0.77
CA ILE A 33 4.12 -3.96 1.60
C ILE A 33 4.85 -3.32 2.79
N ASP A 34 4.44 -2.12 3.17
CA ASP A 34 4.68 -1.63 4.54
C ASP A 34 3.69 -2.33 5.47
N ALA A 35 4.20 -3.27 6.25
CA ALA A 35 3.36 -4.09 7.15
C ALA A 35 2.92 -3.35 8.43
N ASN A 36 3.16 -2.04 8.51
CA ASN A 36 2.78 -1.16 9.62
C ASN A 36 1.92 0.04 9.15
N PHE A 37 1.19 -0.13 8.05
CA PHE A 37 0.38 0.92 7.43
C PHE A 37 -1.13 0.55 7.40
N PRO A 38 -1.79 0.31 8.56
CA PRO A 38 -3.23 0.11 8.62
C PRO A 38 -3.98 1.41 8.20
N PRO A 39 -5.15 1.27 7.53
CA PRO A 39 -5.85 0.05 7.19
C PRO A 39 -5.45 -0.57 5.85
N PHE A 40 -4.45 -0.04 5.13
CA PHE A 40 -4.09 -0.49 3.76
C PHE A 40 -3.27 -1.77 3.75
N ALA A 41 -2.21 -1.85 4.55
CA ALA A 41 -1.35 -3.01 4.64
C ALA A 41 -0.80 -3.18 6.07
N PHE A 42 -0.97 -4.34 6.66
CA PHE A 42 -0.48 -4.66 8.00
C PHE A 42 -0.39 -6.17 8.21
N ILE A 43 0.28 -6.58 9.29
CA ILE A 43 0.23 -7.97 9.75
C ILE A 43 -0.88 -8.10 10.79
N ASP A 44 -1.78 -9.04 10.58
CA ASP A 44 -2.87 -9.31 11.51
C ASP A 44 -2.37 -10.07 12.77
N GLN A 45 -3.29 -10.31 13.73
CA GLN A 45 -2.97 -11.01 14.99
C GLN A 45 -2.52 -12.47 14.79
N LYS A 46 -2.74 -13.04 13.60
CA LYS A 46 -2.31 -14.40 13.24
C LYS A 46 -0.96 -14.41 12.51
N GLY A 47 -0.33 -13.25 12.32
CA GLY A 47 0.92 -13.10 11.59
C GLY A 47 0.75 -13.12 10.07
N VAL A 48 -0.45 -12.86 9.55
CA VAL A 48 -0.76 -12.90 8.11
C VAL A 48 -0.89 -11.49 7.55
N PRO A 49 -0.30 -11.20 6.37
CA PRO A 49 -0.54 -9.96 5.66
C PRO A 49 -2.03 -9.71 5.42
N SER A 50 -2.52 -8.54 5.78
CA SER A 50 -3.92 -8.13 5.75
C SER A 50 -4.01 -6.64 5.41
N GLY A 51 -5.20 -6.15 5.13
CA GLY A 51 -5.46 -4.76 4.81
C GLY A 51 -6.15 -4.58 3.46
N PHE A 52 -6.61 -3.36 3.21
CA PHE A 52 -7.35 -3.02 2.00
C PHE A 52 -6.57 -3.39 0.73
N ASP A 53 -5.31 -2.95 0.62
CA ASP A 53 -4.48 -3.21 -0.56
C ASP A 53 -4.08 -4.68 -0.70
N VAL A 54 -3.86 -5.37 0.42
CA VAL A 54 -3.56 -6.80 0.42
C VAL A 54 -4.75 -7.60 -0.12
N GLU A 55 -5.96 -7.32 0.35
CA GLU A 55 -7.16 -8.02 -0.11
C GLU A 55 -7.55 -7.62 -1.54
N ALA A 56 -7.42 -6.34 -1.89
CA ALA A 56 -7.59 -5.84 -3.25
C ALA A 56 -6.65 -6.56 -4.23
N MET A 57 -5.36 -6.67 -3.85
CA MET A 57 -4.36 -7.33 -4.69
C MET A 57 -4.59 -8.84 -4.79
N ASN A 58 -5.04 -9.51 -3.73
CA ASN A 58 -5.42 -10.93 -3.78
C ASN A 58 -6.56 -11.16 -4.79
N TRP A 59 -7.57 -10.29 -4.77
CA TRP A 59 -8.68 -10.36 -5.72
C TRP A 59 -8.21 -10.10 -7.16
N ILE A 60 -7.41 -9.05 -7.38
CA ILE A 60 -6.86 -8.72 -8.70
C ILE A 60 -5.98 -9.86 -9.22
N ALA A 61 -5.11 -10.41 -8.40
CA ALA A 61 -4.24 -11.52 -8.79
C ALA A 61 -5.06 -12.72 -9.27
N LYS A 62 -6.10 -13.09 -8.53
CA LYS A 62 -7.02 -14.18 -8.90
C LYS A 62 -7.70 -13.93 -10.24
N GLU A 63 -8.26 -12.72 -10.44
CA GLU A 63 -8.95 -12.34 -11.68
C GLU A 63 -8.02 -12.29 -12.89
N MET A 64 -6.78 -11.91 -12.69
CA MET A 64 -5.78 -11.74 -13.76
C MET A 64 -4.89 -12.98 -13.96
N GLY A 65 -5.12 -14.07 -13.21
CA GLY A 65 -4.39 -15.32 -13.36
C GLY A 65 -2.97 -15.29 -12.77
N TYR A 66 -2.75 -14.49 -11.71
CA TYR A 66 -1.50 -14.44 -10.96
C TYR A 66 -1.62 -15.15 -9.62
N GLU A 67 -0.48 -15.60 -9.10
CA GLU A 67 -0.28 -15.92 -7.69
C GLU A 67 0.48 -14.78 -7.03
N VAL A 68 -0.08 -14.15 -5.98
CA VAL A 68 0.57 -13.06 -5.27
C VAL A 68 1.10 -13.54 -3.92
N GLU A 69 2.36 -13.15 -3.63
CA GLU A 69 2.98 -13.27 -2.31
C GLU A 69 3.20 -11.87 -1.75
N HIS A 70 2.65 -11.56 -0.57
CA HIS A 70 2.86 -10.27 0.10
C HIS A 70 4.06 -10.39 1.03
N LYS A 71 5.04 -9.50 0.87
CA LYS A 71 6.25 -9.47 1.70
C LYS A 71 6.41 -8.12 2.39
N PRO A 72 6.61 -8.11 3.73
CA PRO A 72 6.98 -6.90 4.46
C PRO A 72 8.32 -6.34 4.01
N PHE A 73 8.38 -5.02 3.84
CA PHE A 73 9.58 -4.25 3.56
C PHE A 73 9.53 -2.92 4.32
N ASP A 74 10.71 -2.40 4.68
CA ASP A 74 10.83 -1.04 5.20
C ASP A 74 10.47 -0.02 4.12
N TRP A 75 9.62 0.93 4.48
CA TRP A 75 9.02 1.87 3.51
C TRP A 75 10.05 2.69 2.73
N ASP A 76 11.08 3.23 3.40
CA ASP A 76 12.09 4.06 2.73
C ASP A 76 12.97 3.30 1.74
N GLY A 77 13.06 1.97 1.87
CA GLY A 77 13.77 1.07 0.96
C GLY A 77 12.92 0.38 -0.10
N ILE A 78 11.58 0.55 -0.06
CA ILE A 78 10.67 -0.29 -0.85
C ILE A 78 10.80 -0.07 -2.37
N ILE A 79 10.98 1.18 -2.83
CA ILE A 79 11.22 1.49 -4.25
C ILE A 79 12.57 0.91 -4.71
N THR A 80 13.61 0.99 -3.88
CA THR A 80 14.90 0.36 -4.19
C THR A 80 14.76 -1.16 -4.30
N SER A 81 13.96 -1.77 -3.45
CA SER A 81 13.66 -3.20 -3.51
C SER A 81 12.91 -3.59 -4.79
N LEU A 82 12.01 -2.74 -5.27
CA LEU A 82 11.32 -2.90 -6.55
C LEU A 82 12.31 -2.80 -7.74
N LEU A 83 13.16 -1.78 -7.76
CA LEU A 83 14.14 -1.55 -8.83
C LEU A 83 15.22 -2.65 -8.88
N THR A 84 15.60 -3.20 -7.73
CA THR A 84 16.57 -4.33 -7.64
C THR A 84 15.91 -5.71 -7.78
N LYS A 85 14.63 -5.77 -8.16
CA LYS A 85 13.89 -7.00 -8.46
C LYS A 85 13.74 -7.96 -7.25
N LYS A 86 13.81 -7.44 -6.03
CA LYS A 86 13.50 -8.21 -4.82
C LYS A 86 11.99 -8.39 -4.66
N ILE A 87 11.21 -7.47 -5.21
CA ILE A 87 9.76 -7.48 -5.34
C ILE A 87 9.37 -7.09 -6.77
N ASP A 88 8.15 -7.40 -7.18
CA ASP A 88 7.66 -7.12 -8.53
C ASP A 88 6.75 -5.90 -8.59
N MET A 89 6.13 -5.56 -7.48
CA MET A 89 5.24 -4.42 -7.35
C MET A 89 5.12 -3.94 -5.92
N VAL A 90 4.50 -2.78 -5.73
CA VAL A 90 4.10 -2.24 -4.43
C VAL A 90 2.63 -1.86 -4.49
N ALA A 91 1.79 -2.59 -3.77
CA ALA A 91 0.42 -2.25 -3.45
C ALA A 91 0.32 -2.10 -1.93
N SER A 92 0.49 -0.88 -1.42
CA SER A 92 0.62 -0.55 0.01
C SER A 92 0.47 0.96 0.26
N GLY A 93 -0.61 1.58 -0.27
CA GLY A 93 -0.89 3.00 -0.05
C GLY A 93 0.20 3.94 -0.57
N MET A 94 0.74 3.68 -1.75
CA MET A 94 1.83 4.51 -2.28
C MET A 94 1.29 5.71 -3.06
N SER A 95 1.56 6.91 -2.57
CA SER A 95 1.25 8.17 -3.26
C SER A 95 1.99 8.27 -4.59
N ILE A 96 1.26 8.66 -5.64
CA ILE A 96 1.79 8.99 -6.96
C ILE A 96 2.40 10.39 -6.87
N THR A 97 3.74 10.49 -6.83
CA THR A 97 4.46 11.75 -6.81
C THR A 97 5.35 11.90 -8.04
N ALA A 98 5.67 13.15 -8.42
CA ALA A 98 6.57 13.40 -9.55
C ALA A 98 7.92 12.70 -9.37
N GLU A 99 8.51 12.75 -8.16
CA GLU A 99 9.78 12.08 -7.88
C GLU A 99 9.70 10.56 -8.05
N ARG A 100 8.61 9.93 -7.59
CA ARG A 100 8.43 8.49 -7.73
C ARG A 100 8.19 8.09 -9.19
N LEU A 101 7.45 8.92 -9.95
CA LEU A 101 7.24 8.73 -11.39
C LEU A 101 8.52 8.78 -12.22
N GLU A 102 9.56 9.46 -11.74
CA GLU A 102 10.88 9.43 -12.39
C GLU A 102 11.53 8.03 -12.30
N LYS A 103 11.21 7.25 -11.28
CA LYS A 103 11.86 5.95 -10.97
C LYS A 103 11.02 4.75 -11.39
N VAL A 104 9.70 4.83 -11.20
CA VAL A 104 8.75 3.72 -11.38
C VAL A 104 7.54 4.16 -12.18
N SER A 105 6.73 3.20 -12.63
CA SER A 105 5.40 3.44 -13.21
C SER A 105 4.33 3.13 -12.19
N PHE A 106 3.21 3.85 -12.25
CA PHE A 106 2.04 3.62 -11.41
C PHE A 106 0.85 3.18 -12.23
N THR A 107 -0.02 2.41 -11.61
CA THR A 107 -1.39 2.20 -12.13
C THR A 107 -2.16 3.50 -12.14
N ASN A 108 -3.34 3.48 -12.76
CA ASN A 108 -4.33 4.53 -12.53
C ASN A 108 -4.58 4.68 -11.03
N PRO A 109 -4.87 5.91 -10.55
CA PRO A 109 -5.17 6.13 -9.16
C PRO A 109 -6.42 5.36 -8.73
N TYR A 110 -6.38 4.83 -7.50
CA TYR A 110 -7.50 4.08 -6.92
C TYR A 110 -8.06 4.70 -5.64
N TRP A 111 -7.27 5.53 -4.94
CA TRP A 111 -7.70 6.18 -3.70
C TRP A 111 -7.11 7.59 -3.63
N LYS A 112 -7.88 8.53 -3.05
CA LYS A 112 -7.40 9.88 -2.77
C LYS A 112 -7.19 10.04 -1.27
N ILE A 113 -6.04 10.60 -0.88
CA ILE A 113 -5.60 10.75 0.50
C ILE A 113 -5.27 12.21 0.83
N LYS A 114 -5.43 12.59 2.08
CA LYS A 114 -4.98 13.87 2.64
C LYS A 114 -4.00 13.60 3.76
N GLN A 115 -3.02 14.48 3.90
CA GLN A 115 -2.08 14.43 5.00
C GLN A 115 -2.57 15.30 6.14
N VAL A 116 -2.53 14.73 7.34
CA VAL A 116 -3.05 15.34 8.56
C VAL A 116 -2.04 15.33 9.70
N MET A 117 -2.22 16.25 10.62
CA MET A 117 -1.46 16.27 11.87
C MET A 117 -2.27 15.57 12.96
N VAL A 118 -1.60 14.64 13.67
CA VAL A 118 -2.17 13.88 14.80
C VAL A 118 -1.49 14.35 16.08
N VAL A 119 -2.28 14.56 17.12
CA VAL A 119 -1.82 14.96 18.45
C VAL A 119 -2.45 14.08 19.53
N LYS A 120 -1.94 14.16 20.77
CA LYS A 120 -2.59 13.52 21.91
C LYS A 120 -4.02 14.04 22.08
N LYS A 121 -4.97 13.20 22.49
CA LYS A 121 -6.40 13.48 22.54
C LYS A 121 -6.74 14.72 23.39
N ASP A 122 -6.03 14.92 24.50
CA ASP A 122 -6.18 16.05 25.42
C ASP A 122 -5.34 17.28 25.04
N SER A 123 -4.58 17.23 23.94
CA SER A 123 -3.73 18.34 23.49
C SER A 123 -4.59 19.57 23.11
N THR A 124 -4.11 20.73 23.52
CA THR A 124 -4.65 22.06 23.15
C THR A 124 -3.84 22.76 22.07
N LEU A 125 -2.80 22.09 21.53
CA LEU A 125 -1.94 22.66 20.49
C LEU A 125 -2.74 22.92 19.21
N THR A 126 -2.42 24.02 18.55
CA THR A 126 -2.90 24.37 17.21
C THR A 126 -1.90 23.95 16.13
N LEU A 127 -2.28 23.99 14.86
CA LEU A 127 -1.33 23.78 13.75
C LEU A 127 -0.21 24.82 13.77
N ASP A 128 -0.52 26.07 14.07
CA ASP A 128 0.49 27.14 14.18
C ASP A 128 1.49 26.88 15.30
N ASP A 129 1.05 26.36 16.45
CA ASP A 129 1.95 25.96 17.54
C ASP A 129 2.91 24.87 17.10
N LEU A 130 2.44 23.92 16.27
CA LEU A 130 3.26 22.83 15.77
C LEU A 130 4.26 23.29 14.71
N LEU A 131 3.80 24.10 13.74
CA LEU A 131 4.61 24.51 12.60
C LEU A 131 5.62 25.64 12.94
N LYS A 132 5.23 26.56 13.85
CA LYS A 132 6.02 27.77 14.16
C LYS A 132 6.60 27.78 15.58
N GLY A 133 6.13 26.92 16.46
CA GLY A 133 6.41 26.95 17.90
C GLY A 133 7.56 26.08 18.39
N LYS A 134 8.53 25.71 17.56
CA LYS A 134 9.67 24.84 17.90
C LYS A 134 9.22 23.53 18.56
N LYS A 135 8.28 22.84 17.91
CA LYS A 135 7.78 21.55 18.35
C LYS A 135 8.39 20.42 17.56
N MET A 136 8.58 19.28 18.19
CA MET A 136 9.01 18.06 17.54
C MET A 136 7.80 17.37 16.93
N VAL A 137 7.86 17.12 15.62
CA VAL A 137 6.81 16.45 14.82
C VAL A 137 7.39 15.16 14.24
N GLY A 138 6.75 14.03 14.54
CA GLY A 138 7.12 12.73 14.00
C GLY A 138 6.61 12.57 12.56
N VAL A 139 7.43 11.95 11.72
CA VAL A 139 7.08 11.57 10.34
C VAL A 139 7.66 10.19 10.04
N GLN A 140 7.01 9.41 9.20
CA GLN A 140 7.61 8.18 8.71
C GLN A 140 8.65 8.52 7.63
N GLN A 141 9.82 7.89 7.70
CA GLN A 141 10.89 8.09 6.74
C GLN A 141 10.48 7.61 5.34
N GLY A 142 10.88 8.36 4.28
CA GLY A 142 10.59 8.01 2.88
C GLY A 142 9.18 8.35 2.41
N THR A 143 8.36 9.00 3.24
CA THR A 143 7.02 9.44 2.86
C THR A 143 7.02 10.80 2.17
N SER A 144 5.96 11.09 1.42
CA SER A 144 5.77 12.36 0.72
C SER A 144 5.57 13.52 1.69
N GLU A 145 4.81 13.30 2.77
CA GLU A 145 4.57 14.31 3.80
C GLU A 145 5.83 14.66 4.59
N ALA A 146 6.72 13.70 4.84
CA ALA A 146 8.00 13.96 5.50
C ALA A 146 8.88 14.90 4.66
N LYS A 147 8.95 14.66 3.36
CA LYS A 147 9.67 15.50 2.41
C LYS A 147 9.02 16.87 2.30
N TRP A 148 7.71 16.92 2.10
CA TRP A 148 6.95 18.16 1.97
C TRP A 148 7.10 19.06 3.20
N LEU A 149 6.97 18.50 4.41
CA LEU A 149 7.13 19.27 5.66
C LEU A 149 8.53 19.86 5.80
N LYS A 150 9.57 19.11 5.43
CA LYS A 150 10.94 19.61 5.43
C LYS A 150 11.10 20.80 4.49
N GLU A 151 10.67 20.66 3.22
CA GLU A 151 10.76 21.70 2.20
C GLU A 151 9.90 22.93 2.55
N ALA A 152 8.68 22.70 3.04
CA ALA A 152 7.78 23.77 3.47
C ALA A 152 8.32 24.53 4.69
N ALA A 153 8.92 23.84 5.63
CA ALA A 153 9.56 24.46 6.80
C ALA A 153 10.71 25.40 6.38
N GLU A 154 11.58 24.94 5.47
CA GLU A 154 12.68 25.75 4.93
C GLU A 154 12.14 26.96 4.16
N LYS A 155 11.15 26.76 3.28
CA LYS A 155 10.57 27.79 2.42
C LYS A 155 9.82 28.88 3.22
N ASN A 156 9.07 28.47 4.24
CA ASN A 156 8.20 29.39 5.01
C ASN A 156 8.84 29.90 6.30
N GLY A 157 10.07 29.47 6.62
CA GLY A 157 10.74 29.80 7.87
C GLY A 157 10.03 29.21 9.10
N TRP A 158 9.41 28.07 8.97
CA TRP A 158 8.77 27.38 10.09
C TRP A 158 9.81 26.82 11.04
N ASN A 159 9.50 26.89 12.34
CA ASN A 159 10.40 26.46 13.39
C ASN A 159 9.90 25.14 14.00
N LEU A 160 9.81 24.07 13.17
CA LEU A 160 9.48 22.73 13.63
C LEU A 160 10.71 21.83 13.54
N GLU A 161 10.80 20.84 14.44
CA GLU A 161 11.82 19.81 14.42
C GLU A 161 11.20 18.49 13.93
N LEU A 162 11.70 17.95 12.81
CA LEU A 162 11.22 16.65 12.30
C LEU A 162 11.98 15.50 12.95
N ARG A 163 11.24 14.54 13.50
CA ARG A 163 11.78 13.26 13.97
C ARG A 163 11.28 12.14 13.05
N TYR A 164 12.23 11.41 12.48
CA TYR A 164 11.95 10.34 11.52
C TYR A 164 11.79 9.00 12.23
N TYR A 165 10.78 8.23 11.81
CA TYR A 165 10.44 6.92 12.33
C TYR A 165 10.37 5.90 11.18
N GLU A 166 10.60 4.64 11.52
CA GLU A 166 10.42 3.52 10.57
C GLU A 166 8.97 3.32 10.17
N SER A 167 8.02 3.68 11.05
CA SER A 167 6.58 3.57 10.77
C SER A 167 5.77 4.64 11.49
N SER A 168 4.61 5.00 10.94
CA SER A 168 3.69 5.96 11.56
C SER A 168 3.16 5.51 12.94
N PRO A 169 2.86 4.22 13.21
CA PRO A 169 2.48 3.77 14.55
C PRO A 169 3.54 4.04 15.62
N LEU A 170 4.84 3.98 15.30
CA LEU A 170 5.90 4.33 16.26
C LEU A 170 5.87 5.82 16.62
N ALA A 171 5.58 6.69 15.65
CA ALA A 171 5.40 8.12 15.93
C ALA A 171 4.18 8.36 16.84
N VAL A 172 3.09 7.62 16.65
CA VAL A 172 1.89 7.68 17.52
C VAL A 172 2.24 7.25 18.95
N GLU A 173 3.02 6.18 19.15
CA GLU A 173 3.48 5.79 20.48
C GLU A 173 4.30 6.89 21.16
N ASP A 174 5.13 7.60 20.40
CA ASP A 174 5.92 8.69 20.97
C ASP A 174 5.09 9.95 21.27
N ILE A 175 3.96 10.18 20.60
CA ILE A 175 2.95 11.17 21.03
C ILE A 175 2.39 10.78 22.39
N LEU A 176 1.95 9.54 22.56
CA LEU A 176 1.34 9.05 23.81
C LEU A 176 2.33 9.12 24.98
N ASN A 177 3.60 8.83 24.73
CA ASN A 177 4.69 8.91 25.70
C ASN A 177 5.18 10.35 25.97
N GLY A 178 4.64 11.36 25.26
CA GLY A 178 5.03 12.77 25.41
C GLY A 178 6.44 13.11 24.92
N ARG A 179 7.03 12.26 24.06
CA ARG A 179 8.36 12.47 23.48
C ARG A 179 8.35 13.39 22.27
N ILE A 180 7.22 13.45 21.56
CA ILE A 180 6.94 14.37 20.45
C ILE A 180 5.58 15.03 20.65
N ALA A 181 5.39 16.19 20.05
CA ALA A 181 4.16 16.96 20.18
C ALA A 181 3.04 16.47 19.25
N ALA A 182 3.42 16.00 18.06
CA ALA A 182 2.51 15.58 17.00
C ALA A 182 3.19 14.58 16.06
N ALA A 183 2.40 13.94 15.19
CA ALA A 183 2.90 13.22 14.01
C ALA A 183 2.11 13.63 12.78
N ALA A 184 2.78 13.72 11.63
CA ALA A 184 2.14 13.90 10.34
C ALA A 184 2.04 12.54 9.63
N MET A 185 0.88 12.25 9.05
CA MET A 185 0.59 11.00 8.35
C MET A 185 -0.65 11.16 7.47
N ASP A 186 -0.97 10.16 6.69
CA ASP A 186 -2.18 10.10 5.90
C ASP A 186 -3.44 9.99 6.79
N ASP A 187 -4.57 10.53 6.31
CA ASP A 187 -5.81 10.65 7.08
C ASP A 187 -6.44 9.30 7.45
N ALA A 188 -6.35 8.27 6.59
CA ALA A 188 -6.91 6.96 6.91
C ALA A 188 -6.13 6.24 8.01
N PRO A 189 -4.78 6.14 7.99
CA PRO A 189 -3.99 5.68 9.13
C PRO A 189 -4.17 6.54 10.39
N ALA A 190 -4.30 7.85 10.25
CA ALA A 190 -4.57 8.76 11.38
C ALA A 190 -5.91 8.44 12.03
N LYS A 191 -6.95 8.18 11.22
CA LYS A 191 -8.26 7.75 11.72
C LYS A 191 -8.17 6.41 12.43
N ASP A 192 -7.52 5.41 11.84
CA ASP A 192 -7.31 4.10 12.47
C ASP A 192 -6.60 4.24 13.84
N ALA A 193 -5.61 5.12 13.94
CA ALA A 193 -4.93 5.40 15.19
C ALA A 193 -5.86 6.10 16.21
N ALA A 194 -6.64 7.10 15.78
CA ALA A 194 -7.56 7.84 16.66
C ALA A 194 -8.72 6.98 17.18
N ASP A 195 -9.15 5.99 16.41
CA ASP A 195 -10.20 5.04 16.83
C ASP A 195 -9.69 4.04 17.89
N LYS A 196 -8.38 3.78 17.95
CA LYS A 196 -7.76 2.74 18.79
C LYS A 196 -6.94 3.28 19.97
N LYS A 197 -6.52 4.55 19.91
CA LYS A 197 -5.57 5.16 20.86
C LYS A 197 -6.01 6.55 21.29
N ASP A 198 -5.45 7.04 22.38
CA ASP A 198 -5.75 8.38 22.92
C ASP A 198 -5.06 9.51 22.14
N VAL A 199 -5.32 9.53 20.83
CA VAL A 199 -4.89 10.58 19.91
C VAL A 199 -6.10 11.15 19.15
N LYS A 200 -5.92 12.29 18.51
CA LYS A 200 -6.93 12.93 17.66
C LYS A 200 -6.28 13.56 16.43
N ILE A 201 -7.03 13.61 15.34
CA ILE A 201 -6.67 14.36 14.14
C ILE A 201 -6.90 15.85 14.44
N LEU A 202 -5.86 16.66 14.27
CA LEU A 202 -5.93 18.11 14.44
C LEU A 202 -6.41 18.80 13.15
N GLY A 203 -6.04 18.28 11.99
CA GLY A 203 -6.41 18.80 10.66
C GLY A 203 -5.28 18.65 9.65
N THR A 204 -5.55 19.10 8.42
CA THR A 204 -4.55 19.18 7.33
C THR A 204 -3.60 20.34 7.57
N PHE A 205 -2.36 20.22 7.11
CA PHE A 205 -1.31 21.21 7.33
C PHE A 205 -0.87 21.96 6.06
N GLY A 206 -1.72 21.95 5.02
CA GLY A 206 -1.53 22.74 3.78
C GLY A 206 -0.86 21.97 2.63
N MET A 207 -0.57 20.69 2.81
CA MET A 207 -0.18 19.80 1.72
C MET A 207 -1.40 19.48 0.85
N GLU A 208 -1.25 19.52 -0.47
CA GLU A 208 -2.29 19.10 -1.41
C GLU A 208 -2.58 17.60 -1.26
N SER A 209 -3.83 17.21 -1.52
CA SER A 209 -4.20 15.79 -1.50
C SER A 209 -3.46 15.01 -2.58
N GLU A 210 -3.08 13.79 -2.28
CA GLU A 210 -2.39 12.88 -3.19
C GLU A 210 -3.30 11.71 -3.59
N ASP A 211 -2.95 11.06 -4.69
CA ASP A 211 -3.62 9.86 -5.15
C ASP A 211 -2.71 8.64 -4.92
N PHE A 212 -3.27 7.52 -4.44
CA PHE A 212 -2.57 6.24 -4.37
C PHE A 212 -2.65 5.49 -5.67
N GLY A 213 -1.56 4.83 -6.04
CA GLY A 213 -1.47 3.89 -7.14
C GLY A 213 -0.55 2.72 -6.80
N TYR A 214 -0.68 1.61 -7.52
CA TYR A 214 0.26 0.50 -7.40
C TYR A 214 1.49 0.77 -8.26
N ALA A 215 2.67 0.62 -7.66
CA ALA A 215 3.93 0.87 -8.36
C ALA A 215 4.50 -0.42 -8.96
N VAL A 216 5.03 -0.32 -10.18
CA VAL A 216 5.78 -1.37 -10.88
C VAL A 216 7.02 -0.77 -11.53
N ARG A 217 8.01 -1.59 -11.91
CA ARG A 217 9.15 -1.09 -12.69
C ARG A 217 8.69 -0.55 -14.05
N LYS A 218 9.41 0.43 -14.59
CA LYS A 218 9.05 1.05 -15.89
C LYS A 218 9.05 0.06 -17.05
N GLU A 219 9.93 -0.92 -17.01
CA GLU A 219 10.01 -1.98 -18.01
C GLU A 219 8.90 -3.04 -17.92
N ASP A 220 8.21 -3.16 -16.77
CA ASP A 220 7.17 -4.17 -16.54
C ASP A 220 5.81 -3.74 -17.11
N THR A 221 5.80 -3.33 -18.38
CA THR A 221 4.63 -2.75 -19.04
C THR A 221 3.41 -3.69 -19.10
N GLN A 222 3.66 -5.00 -19.24
CA GLN A 222 2.57 -5.99 -19.22
C GLN A 222 1.95 -6.11 -17.83
N LEU A 223 2.77 -6.15 -16.77
CA LEU A 223 2.27 -6.16 -15.39
C LEU A 223 1.44 -4.91 -15.09
N LEU A 224 1.93 -3.74 -15.50
CA LEU A 224 1.19 -2.47 -15.35
C LEU A 224 -0.17 -2.51 -16.04
N LYS A 225 -0.24 -3.04 -17.27
CA LYS A 225 -1.49 -3.18 -18.03
C LYS A 225 -2.46 -4.12 -17.32
N ASP A 226 -1.96 -5.26 -16.83
CA ASP A 226 -2.78 -6.25 -16.14
C ASP A 226 -3.30 -5.72 -14.80
N MET A 227 -2.46 -4.99 -14.04
CA MET A 227 -2.86 -4.35 -12.79
C MET A 227 -3.91 -3.25 -13.02
N ASN A 228 -3.79 -2.46 -14.07
CA ASN A 228 -4.80 -1.45 -14.44
C ASN A 228 -6.15 -2.09 -14.81
N GLU A 229 -6.13 -3.16 -15.60
CA GLU A 229 -7.36 -3.88 -15.95
C GLU A 229 -7.98 -4.54 -14.70
N GLY A 230 -7.16 -5.15 -13.85
CA GLY A 230 -7.61 -5.74 -12.59
C GLY A 230 -8.22 -4.71 -11.64
N LEU A 231 -7.58 -3.55 -11.46
CA LEU A 231 -8.12 -2.44 -10.67
C LEU A 231 -9.46 -1.95 -11.23
N LYS A 232 -9.55 -1.77 -12.54
CA LYS A 232 -10.80 -1.34 -13.19
C LYS A 232 -11.93 -2.31 -12.90
N ARG A 233 -11.69 -3.62 -13.00
CA ARG A 233 -12.69 -4.66 -12.69
C ARG A 233 -13.06 -4.65 -11.20
N LEU A 234 -12.06 -4.58 -10.32
CA LEU A 234 -12.27 -4.54 -8.88
C LEU A 234 -13.13 -3.34 -8.49
N MET A 235 -12.77 -2.14 -8.93
CA MET A 235 -13.50 -0.89 -8.60
C MET A 235 -14.94 -0.88 -9.13
N ALA A 236 -15.23 -1.64 -10.19
CA ALA A 236 -16.58 -1.83 -10.72
C ALA A 236 -17.38 -2.93 -9.99
N SER A 237 -16.75 -3.73 -9.14
CA SER A 237 -17.38 -4.85 -8.44
C SER A 237 -18.05 -4.45 -7.13
N ASP A 238 -18.95 -5.29 -6.63
CA ASP A 238 -19.50 -5.11 -5.28
C ASP A 238 -18.45 -5.38 -4.19
N TYR A 239 -17.44 -6.20 -4.49
CA TYR A 239 -16.34 -6.48 -3.56
C TYR A 239 -15.53 -5.22 -3.21
N TRP A 240 -15.37 -4.28 -4.14
CA TRP A 240 -14.78 -2.97 -3.84
C TRP A 240 -15.53 -2.23 -2.73
N LYS A 241 -16.88 -2.20 -2.81
CA LYS A 241 -17.72 -1.56 -1.80
C LYS A 241 -17.61 -2.27 -0.45
N GLU A 242 -17.51 -3.60 -0.48
CA GLU A 242 -17.29 -4.41 0.72
C GLU A 242 -15.95 -4.08 1.38
N LEU A 243 -14.87 -3.97 0.60
CA LEU A 243 -13.55 -3.58 1.10
C LEU A 243 -13.55 -2.18 1.70
N VAL A 244 -14.10 -1.19 0.99
CA VAL A 244 -14.23 0.19 1.48
C VAL A 244 -14.97 0.24 2.82
N LYS A 245 -16.09 -0.49 2.93
CA LYS A 245 -16.86 -0.61 4.17
C LYS A 245 -16.09 -1.35 5.27
N LYS A 246 -15.44 -2.47 4.93
CA LYS A 246 -14.69 -3.32 5.88
C LYS A 246 -13.57 -2.55 6.56
N TYR A 247 -12.87 -1.72 5.81
CA TYR A 247 -11.72 -0.94 6.29
C TYR A 247 -12.09 0.50 6.67
N ASP A 248 -13.39 0.83 6.73
CA ASP A 248 -13.96 2.15 7.09
C ASP A 248 -13.30 3.31 6.33
N LEU A 249 -12.98 3.09 5.07
CA LEU A 249 -12.43 4.11 4.18
C LEU A 249 -13.55 5.05 3.69
N LYS A 250 -13.27 6.38 3.65
CA LYS A 250 -14.25 7.41 3.30
C LYS A 250 -13.67 8.44 2.35
#